data_835b88ea3c0fa6196e46ffb72126bfc1
#
_entry.id   835b88ea3c0fa6196e46ffb72126bfc1
#
_cell.length_a   1.000
_cell.length_b   1.000
_cell.length_c   1.000
_cell.angle_alpha   90.00
_cell.angle_beta   90.00
_cell.angle_gamma   90.00
#
_symmetry.space_group_name_H-M   'P 1'
#
loop_
_entity.id
_entity.type
_entity.pdbx_description
1 polymer ?
#
loop_
_entity_poly.entity_id
_entity_poly.type
_entity_poly.pdbx_seq_one_letter_code
_entity_poly.pdbx_strand_id
1 'polypeptide(L)'
;MTPDDTNQTFLRRYVDDYCKALDENYKQDTIRSLEHNLQRDPECTYSANQLVEIMQGKAKLDKFRYYEGKKYIKVVREQYDEREDRWRDTTVHAFIGIAKDILGNVYKPASWKAPATKHVRYSFCKKADLLFLTDPRCVGWAGGYLSLIHI
;
A
#
# COMPACT_ATOMS: atom_id res chain seq x y z
N MET A 1 2.54 -29.99 -4.18
CA MET A 1 2.19 -28.76 -3.46
C MET A 1 1.55 -29.11 -2.13
N THR A 2 2.07 -28.62 -1.02
CA THR A 2 1.49 -28.82 0.31
C THR A 2 0.32 -27.87 0.52
N PRO A 3 -0.60 -28.16 1.46
CA PRO A 3 -1.66 -27.21 1.82
C PRO A 3 -1.13 -25.84 2.24
N ASP A 4 0.03 -25.80 2.93
CA ASP A 4 0.64 -24.55 3.36
C ASP A 4 1.12 -23.73 2.17
N ASP A 5 1.72 -24.36 1.15
CA ASP A 5 2.15 -23.70 -0.07
C ASP A 5 0.96 -23.11 -0.83
N THR A 6 -0.15 -23.84 -0.88
CA THR A 6 -1.38 -23.39 -1.52
C THR A 6 -1.93 -22.14 -0.80
N ASN A 7 -2.00 -22.17 0.54
CA ASN A 7 -2.47 -21.04 1.33
C ASN A 7 -1.58 -19.81 1.15
N GLN A 8 -0.27 -20.00 1.11
CA GLN A 8 0.68 -18.91 0.87
C GLN A 8 0.53 -18.34 -0.53
N THR A 9 0.21 -19.18 -1.53
CA THR A 9 -0.03 -18.73 -2.90
C THR A 9 -1.26 -17.82 -2.97
N PHE A 10 -2.35 -18.19 -2.30
CA PHE A 10 -3.54 -17.32 -2.21
C PHE A 10 -3.23 -16.01 -1.49
N LEU A 11 -2.47 -16.09 -0.41
CA LEU A 11 -2.09 -14.88 0.33
C LEU A 11 -1.30 -13.92 -0.56
N ARG A 12 -0.36 -14.41 -1.36
CA ARG A 12 0.42 -13.56 -2.28
C ARG A 12 -0.49 -12.82 -3.27
N ARG A 13 -1.53 -13.48 -3.78
CA ARG A 13 -2.50 -12.83 -4.66
C ARG A 13 -3.23 -11.70 -3.95
N TYR A 14 -3.66 -11.94 -2.73
CA TYR A 14 -4.37 -10.92 -1.94
C TYR A 14 -3.45 -9.76 -1.57
N VAL A 15 -2.19 -10.03 -1.26
CA VAL A 15 -1.20 -8.97 -1.00
C VAL A 15 -0.92 -8.16 -2.25
N ASP A 16 -0.87 -8.81 -3.41
CA ASP A 16 -0.72 -8.10 -4.69
C ASP A 16 -1.92 -7.17 -4.93
N ASP A 17 -3.13 -7.65 -4.69
CA ASP A 17 -4.33 -6.83 -4.80
C ASP A 17 -4.35 -5.68 -3.78
N TYR A 18 -3.84 -5.93 -2.58
CA TYR A 18 -3.68 -4.91 -1.55
C TYR A 18 -2.73 -3.80 -2.01
N CYS A 19 -1.57 -4.16 -2.57
CA CYS A 19 -0.63 -3.19 -3.12
C CYS A 19 -1.23 -2.38 -4.27
N LYS A 20 -2.00 -3.02 -5.14
CA LYS A 20 -2.72 -2.34 -6.23
C LYS A 20 -3.77 -1.36 -5.70
N ALA A 21 -4.46 -1.74 -4.62
CA ALA A 21 -5.42 -0.87 -3.97
C ALA A 21 -4.74 0.37 -3.39
N LEU A 22 -3.57 0.20 -2.78
CA LEU A 22 -2.77 1.31 -2.25
C LEU A 22 -2.28 2.23 -3.38
N ASP A 23 -1.80 1.65 -4.49
CA ASP A 23 -1.38 2.42 -5.67
C ASP A 23 -2.54 3.27 -6.20
N GLU A 24 -3.72 2.69 -6.33
CA GLU A 24 -4.90 3.40 -6.83
C GLU A 24 -5.37 4.48 -5.85
N ASN A 25 -5.34 4.19 -4.55
CA ASN A 25 -5.68 5.18 -3.53
C ASN A 25 -4.75 6.40 -3.60
N TYR A 26 -3.44 6.16 -3.72
CA TYR A 26 -2.45 7.23 -3.85
C TYR A 26 -2.71 8.07 -5.09
N LYS A 27 -2.97 7.42 -6.23
CA LYS A 27 -3.27 8.09 -7.49
C LYS A 27 -4.50 8.97 -7.38
N GLN A 28 -5.59 8.45 -6.83
CA GLN A 28 -6.84 9.20 -6.69
C GLN A 28 -6.70 10.38 -5.72
N ASP A 29 -5.96 10.19 -4.64
CA ASP A 29 -5.69 11.26 -3.68
C ASP A 29 -4.85 12.37 -4.32
N THR A 30 -3.84 12.00 -5.11
CA THR A 30 -2.99 12.94 -5.84
C THR A 30 -3.81 13.74 -6.84
N ILE A 31 -4.68 13.07 -7.61
CA ILE A 31 -5.56 13.74 -8.57
C ILE A 31 -6.47 14.76 -7.86
N ARG A 32 -7.08 14.36 -6.74
CA ARG A 32 -7.95 15.26 -5.97
C ARG A 32 -7.20 16.49 -5.47
N SER A 33 -5.98 16.32 -5.00
CA SER A 33 -5.16 17.43 -4.52
C SER A 33 -4.81 18.40 -5.65
N LEU A 34 -4.46 17.88 -6.83
CA LEU A 34 -4.14 18.70 -7.99
C LEU A 34 -5.37 19.43 -8.51
N GLU A 35 -6.54 18.77 -8.56
CA GLU A 35 -7.80 19.39 -8.96
C GLU A 35 -8.20 20.50 -7.99
N HIS A 36 -8.01 20.27 -6.70
CA HIS A 36 -8.28 21.28 -5.68
C HIS A 36 -7.38 22.50 -5.88
N ASN A 37 -6.11 22.32 -6.18
CA ASN A 37 -5.19 23.42 -6.47
C ASN A 37 -5.64 24.21 -7.69
N LEU A 38 -6.17 23.56 -8.72
CA LEU A 38 -6.69 24.23 -9.92
C LEU A 38 -7.98 24.99 -9.64
N GLN A 39 -8.82 24.51 -8.73
CA GLN A 39 -10.03 25.25 -8.31
C GLN A 39 -9.66 26.53 -7.58
N ARG A 40 -8.61 26.50 -6.77
CA ARG A 40 -8.11 27.67 -6.05
C ARG A 40 -7.33 28.63 -6.94
N ASP A 41 -6.58 28.08 -7.90
CA ASP A 41 -5.75 28.83 -8.85
C ASP A 41 -5.86 28.20 -10.24
N PRO A 42 -6.85 28.61 -11.06
CA PRO A 42 -7.02 28.04 -12.40
C PRO A 42 -5.82 28.23 -13.34
N GLU A 43 -4.91 29.14 -13.02
CA GLU A 43 -3.70 29.40 -13.82
C GLU A 43 -2.50 28.61 -13.35
N CYS A 44 -2.68 27.68 -12.39
CA CYS A 44 -1.58 26.86 -11.87
C CYS A 44 -1.10 25.87 -12.93
N THR A 45 -0.09 26.25 -13.66
CA THR A 45 0.49 25.46 -14.76
C THR A 45 1.05 24.14 -14.24
N TYR A 46 1.68 24.16 -13.06
CA TYR A 46 2.24 22.96 -12.45
C TYR A 46 1.17 21.88 -12.24
N SER A 47 0.05 22.24 -11.61
CA SER A 47 -1.03 21.29 -11.34
C SER A 47 -1.67 20.76 -12.62
N ALA A 48 -1.88 21.63 -13.61
CA ALA A 48 -2.42 21.24 -14.91
C ALA A 48 -1.50 20.24 -15.62
N ASN A 49 -0.19 20.51 -15.64
CA ASN A 49 0.79 19.63 -16.29
C ASN A 49 0.88 18.28 -15.61
N GLN A 50 0.84 18.25 -14.27
CA GLN A 50 0.87 17.01 -13.51
C GLN A 50 -0.37 16.15 -13.80
N LEU A 51 -1.54 16.74 -13.88
CA LEU A 51 -2.77 16.02 -14.22
C LEU A 51 -2.68 15.41 -15.63
N VAL A 52 -2.15 16.15 -16.59
CA VAL A 52 -1.95 15.64 -17.96
C VAL A 52 -1.01 14.45 -17.96
N GLU A 53 0.11 14.54 -17.24
CA GLU A 53 1.07 13.43 -17.13
C GLU A 53 0.45 12.19 -16.51
N ILE A 54 -0.39 12.35 -15.48
CA ILE A 54 -1.11 11.23 -14.87
C ILE A 54 -2.05 10.58 -15.88
N MET A 55 -2.81 11.39 -16.62
CA MET A 55 -3.73 10.90 -17.63
C MET A 55 -3.03 10.14 -18.76
N GLN A 56 -1.82 10.58 -19.12
CA GLN A 56 -1.02 9.94 -20.16
C GLN A 56 -0.22 8.73 -19.66
N GLY A 57 -0.29 8.42 -18.37
CA GLY A 57 0.48 7.33 -17.78
C GLY A 57 1.96 7.59 -17.67
N LYS A 58 2.40 8.85 -17.74
CA LYS A 58 3.81 9.24 -17.70
C LYS A 58 4.27 9.68 -16.30
N ALA A 59 3.34 9.98 -15.40
CA ALA A 59 3.67 10.42 -14.06
C ALA A 59 4.30 9.29 -13.26
N LYS A 60 5.34 9.60 -12.50
CA LYS A 60 6.01 8.65 -11.63
C LYS A 60 5.46 8.76 -10.23
N LEU A 61 4.23 8.27 -10.06
CA LEU A 61 3.53 8.25 -8.78
C LEU A 61 4.15 7.21 -7.85
N ASP A 62 4.05 7.43 -6.55
CA ASP A 62 4.50 6.46 -5.56
C ASP A 62 3.81 5.12 -5.78
N LYS A 63 4.55 4.05 -5.56
CA LYS A 63 4.10 2.67 -5.73
C LYS A 63 4.25 1.91 -4.44
N PHE A 64 3.43 0.87 -4.29
CA PHE A 64 3.51 -0.04 -3.16
C PHE A 64 3.91 -1.41 -3.66
N ARG A 65 4.94 -1.98 -3.04
CA ARG A 65 5.54 -3.27 -3.39
C ARG A 65 5.66 -4.12 -2.15
N TYR A 66 5.87 -5.41 -2.33
CA TYR A 66 6.10 -6.28 -1.18
C TYR A 66 7.34 -7.13 -1.38
N TYR A 67 7.99 -7.43 -0.27
CA TYR A 67 9.13 -8.33 -0.19
C TYR A 67 8.81 -9.45 0.79
N GLU A 68 9.14 -10.67 0.40
CA GLU A 68 8.85 -11.86 1.19
C GLU A 68 10.05 -12.24 2.05
N GLY A 69 9.87 -12.28 3.36
CA GLY A 69 10.84 -12.85 4.29
C GLY A 69 10.40 -14.24 4.75
N LYS A 70 11.08 -14.78 5.75
CA LYS A 70 10.74 -16.11 6.29
C LYS A 70 9.44 -16.12 7.07
N LYS A 71 9.16 -15.07 7.83
CA LYS A 71 8.01 -14.99 8.72
C LYS A 71 6.99 -13.96 8.26
N TYR A 72 7.44 -12.90 7.60
CA TYR A 72 6.59 -11.78 7.20
C TYR A 72 6.80 -11.40 5.74
N ILE A 73 5.71 -10.90 5.14
CA ILE A 73 5.76 -10.13 3.91
C ILE A 73 5.79 -8.66 4.33
N LYS A 74 6.75 -7.90 3.82
CA LYS A 74 6.91 -6.48 4.10
C LYS A 74 6.36 -5.67 2.92
N VAL A 75 5.36 -4.83 3.16
CA VAL A 75 4.82 -3.91 2.15
C VAL A 75 5.53 -2.57 2.31
N VAL A 76 6.16 -2.11 1.24
CA VAL A 76 6.93 -0.86 1.23
C VAL A 76 6.38 0.12 0.21
N ARG A 77 6.58 1.39 0.49
CA ARG A 77 6.29 2.49 -0.44
C ARG A 77 7.57 2.84 -1.18
N GLU A 78 7.49 2.82 -2.52
CA GLU A 78 8.58 3.27 -3.38
C GLU A 78 8.28 4.66 -3.91
N GLN A 79 9.27 5.54 -3.84
CA GLN A 79 9.20 6.88 -4.41
C GLN A 79 10.29 7.02 -5.46
N TYR A 80 9.96 7.73 -6.54
CA TYR A 80 10.94 8.01 -7.60
C TYR A 80 11.83 9.18 -7.18
N ASP A 81 13.14 8.96 -7.27
CA ASP A 81 14.16 9.98 -7.02
C ASP A 81 14.62 10.57 -8.35
N GLU A 82 14.18 11.79 -8.63
CA GLU A 82 14.52 12.48 -9.89
C GLU A 82 16.01 12.79 -10.03
N ARG A 83 16.70 13.02 -8.92
CA ARG A 83 18.13 13.34 -8.93
C ARG A 83 18.96 12.17 -9.38
N GLU A 84 18.63 10.96 -8.89
CA GLU A 84 19.37 9.74 -9.19
C GLU A 84 18.71 8.89 -10.28
N ASP A 85 17.55 9.32 -10.79
CA ASP A 85 16.78 8.62 -11.81
C ASP A 85 16.56 7.15 -11.45
N ARG A 86 16.07 6.92 -10.22
CA ARG A 86 15.76 5.57 -9.72
C ARG A 86 14.65 5.58 -8.68
N TRP A 87 14.01 4.43 -8.55
CA TRP A 87 13.03 4.19 -7.50
C TRP A 87 13.73 3.81 -6.20
N ARG A 88 13.22 4.32 -5.09
CA ARG A 88 13.74 4.04 -3.75
C ARG A 88 12.63 3.61 -2.83
N ASP A 89 12.91 2.60 -1.98
CA ASP A 89 12.03 2.24 -0.87
C ASP A 89 12.20 3.28 0.23
N THR A 90 11.12 3.97 0.58
CA THR A 90 11.19 5.09 1.52
C THR A 90 10.48 4.82 2.83
N THR A 91 9.46 3.97 2.84
CA THR A 91 8.62 3.77 4.02
C THR A 91 8.10 2.34 4.04
N VAL A 92 8.08 1.72 5.21
CA VAL A 92 7.37 0.45 5.42
C VAL A 92 5.92 0.78 5.71
N HIS A 93 5.01 0.24 4.90
CA HIS A 93 3.59 0.48 5.07
C HIS A 93 2.96 -0.51 6.05
N ALA A 94 3.27 -1.80 5.89
CA ALA A 94 2.68 -2.86 6.71
C ALA A 94 3.54 -4.12 6.68
N PHE A 95 3.35 -4.97 7.68
CA PHE A 95 3.87 -6.34 7.70
C PHE A 95 2.70 -7.32 7.70
N ILE A 96 2.83 -8.40 6.95
CA ILE A 96 1.79 -9.43 6.83
C ILE A 96 2.42 -10.77 7.17
N GLY A 97 1.81 -11.51 8.09
CA GLY A 97 2.30 -12.82 8.48
C GLY A 97 2.19 -13.82 7.34
N ILE A 98 3.27 -14.56 7.07
CA ILE A 98 3.29 -15.64 6.09
C ILE A 98 3.56 -16.99 6.77
N ALA A 99 4.15 -17.00 7.96
CA ALA A 99 4.31 -18.22 8.74
C ALA A 99 2.95 -18.78 9.15
N LYS A 100 2.86 -20.09 9.31
CA LYS A 100 1.61 -20.83 9.52
C LYS A 100 0.75 -20.29 10.67
N ASP A 101 1.37 -19.97 11.80
CA ASP A 101 0.69 -19.52 13.02
C ASP A 101 0.15 -18.10 12.94
N ILE A 102 0.63 -17.30 11.98
CA ILE A 102 0.26 -15.90 11.82
C ILE A 102 -0.21 -15.59 10.39
N LEU A 103 -0.53 -16.60 9.62
CA LEU A 103 -0.84 -16.47 8.20
C LEU A 103 -1.97 -15.46 7.98
N GLY A 104 -1.68 -14.44 7.16
CA GLY A 104 -2.67 -13.42 6.79
C GLY A 104 -2.84 -12.28 7.79
N ASN A 105 -2.22 -12.34 8.96
CA ASN A 105 -2.31 -11.27 9.95
C ASN A 105 -1.57 -10.02 9.46
N VAL A 106 -2.23 -8.87 9.57
CA VAL A 106 -1.66 -7.58 9.14
C VAL A 106 -1.26 -6.79 10.39
N TYR A 107 -0.01 -6.34 10.41
CA TYR A 107 0.55 -5.58 11.52
C TYR A 107 1.02 -4.21 11.06
N LYS A 108 0.89 -3.23 11.94
CA LYS A 108 1.52 -1.92 11.77
C LYS A 108 3.04 -2.09 11.92
N PRO A 109 3.86 -1.37 11.12
CA PRO A 109 5.31 -1.42 11.32
C PRO A 109 5.70 -0.73 12.64
N ALA A 110 6.61 -1.37 13.40
CA ALA A 110 7.25 -0.77 14.55
C ALA A 110 8.56 -0.08 14.13
N SER A 111 9.23 -0.66 13.12
CA SER A 111 10.47 -0.14 12.55
C SER A 111 10.59 -0.62 11.11
N TRP A 112 11.66 -0.25 10.42
CA TRP A 112 11.96 -0.73 9.08
C TRP A 112 12.06 -2.26 9.01
N LYS A 113 12.54 -2.89 10.08
CA LYS A 113 12.83 -4.33 10.08
C LYS A 113 11.79 -5.18 10.80
N ALA A 114 10.91 -4.59 11.59
CA ALA A 114 10.06 -5.37 12.47
C ALA A 114 8.64 -4.80 12.60
N PRO A 115 7.64 -5.69 12.68
CA PRO A 115 6.26 -5.30 12.92
C PRO A 115 5.98 -5.03 14.40
N ALA A 116 4.93 -4.25 14.66
CA ALA A 116 4.35 -4.08 15.99
C ALA A 116 3.40 -5.27 16.24
N THR A 117 3.87 -6.32 16.89
CA THR A 117 3.16 -7.59 17.01
C THR A 117 2.16 -7.66 18.15
N LYS A 118 2.10 -6.65 19.00
CA LYS A 118 1.19 -6.65 20.15
C LYS A 118 -0.28 -6.77 19.75
N HIS A 119 -0.65 -6.16 18.63
CA HIS A 119 -2.03 -6.21 18.13
C HIS A 119 -2.06 -6.47 16.63
N VAL A 120 -2.83 -7.50 16.24
CA VAL A 120 -3.18 -7.73 14.83
C VAL A 120 -4.17 -6.66 14.41
N ARG A 121 -3.88 -5.94 13.33
CA ARG A 121 -4.76 -4.85 12.85
C ARG A 121 -5.89 -5.38 11.99
N TYR A 122 -5.58 -6.27 11.06
CA TYR A 122 -6.53 -6.89 10.14
C TYR A 122 -6.06 -8.32 9.84
N SER A 123 -6.90 -9.10 9.19
CA SER A 123 -6.53 -10.44 8.73
C SER A 123 -7.08 -10.70 7.34
N PHE A 124 -6.22 -11.10 6.42
CA PHE A 124 -6.64 -11.54 5.09
C PHE A 124 -7.47 -12.82 5.13
N CYS A 125 -7.47 -13.53 6.25
CA CYS A 125 -8.29 -14.74 6.45
C CYS A 125 -9.74 -14.43 6.82
N LYS A 126 -10.05 -13.17 7.15
CA LYS A 126 -11.40 -12.71 7.43
C LYS A 126 -11.97 -12.03 6.20
N LYS A 127 -13.14 -12.48 5.74
CA LYS A 127 -13.75 -11.97 4.51
C LYS A 127 -13.95 -10.45 4.55
N ALA A 128 -14.47 -9.91 5.64
CA ALA A 128 -14.70 -8.48 5.77
C ALA A 128 -13.39 -7.68 5.67
N ASP A 129 -12.33 -8.17 6.32
CA ASP A 129 -11.01 -7.53 6.28
C ASP A 129 -10.39 -7.63 4.88
N LEU A 130 -10.53 -8.79 4.23
CA LEU A 130 -10.04 -8.97 2.86
C LEU A 130 -10.70 -7.97 1.91
N LEU A 131 -12.01 -7.79 2.00
CA LEU A 131 -12.73 -6.83 1.16
C LEU A 131 -12.27 -5.39 1.46
N PHE A 132 -12.03 -5.06 2.72
CA PHE A 132 -11.52 -3.75 3.13
C PHE A 132 -10.11 -3.51 2.58
N LEU A 133 -9.20 -4.48 2.76
CA LEU A 133 -7.79 -4.32 2.40
C LEU A 133 -7.55 -4.27 0.89
N THR A 134 -8.48 -4.77 0.09
CA THR A 134 -8.36 -4.76 -1.37
C THR A 134 -9.23 -3.68 -2.04
N ASP A 135 -9.85 -2.80 -1.24
CA ASP A 135 -10.66 -1.69 -1.74
C ASP A 135 -9.84 -0.39 -1.67
N PRO A 136 -9.55 0.24 -2.83
CA PRO A 136 -8.78 1.50 -2.85
C PRO A 136 -9.43 2.64 -2.07
N ARG A 137 -10.73 2.58 -1.81
CA ARG A 137 -11.44 3.60 -1.04
C ARG A 137 -11.23 3.44 0.46
N CYS A 138 -10.84 2.23 0.89
CA CYS A 138 -10.71 1.90 2.32
C CYS A 138 -9.26 2.02 2.81
N VAL A 139 -8.29 1.62 1.98
CA VAL A 139 -6.89 1.60 2.37
C VAL A 139 -6.20 2.91 2.00
N GLY A 140 -6.07 3.81 2.98
CA GLY A 140 -5.36 5.07 2.77
C GLY A 140 -3.85 4.87 2.65
N TRP A 141 -3.24 5.45 1.62
CA TRP A 141 -1.81 5.31 1.37
C TRP A 141 -0.94 5.82 2.54
N ALA A 142 -1.45 6.73 3.34
CA ALA A 142 -0.74 7.25 4.52
C ALA A 142 -0.72 6.27 5.70
N GLY A 143 -1.53 5.20 5.66
CA GLY A 143 -1.50 4.14 6.66
C GLY A 143 -2.28 4.41 7.94
N GLY A 144 -3.12 5.44 7.98
CA GLY A 144 -3.90 5.79 9.18
C GLY A 144 -4.81 4.68 9.67
N TYR A 145 -5.38 3.87 8.75
CA TYR A 145 -6.25 2.76 9.11
C TYR A 145 -5.54 1.67 9.93
N LEU A 146 -4.20 1.56 9.82
CA LEU A 146 -3.41 0.60 10.58
C LEU A 146 -3.18 1.05 12.03
N SER A 147 -3.45 2.29 12.36
CA SER A 147 -3.34 2.80 13.73
C SER A 147 -4.55 2.48 14.58
N LEU A 148 -5.66 2.06 13.96
CA LEU A 148 -6.89 1.72 14.67
C LEU A 148 -6.84 0.27 15.15
N ILE A 149 -7.15 0.07 16.42
CA ILE A 149 -7.29 -1.26 17.00
C ILE A 149 -8.78 -1.59 16.99
N HIS A 150 -9.15 -2.66 16.30
CA HIS A 150 -10.50 -3.16 16.29
C HIS A 150 -10.74 -4.01 17.53
N ILE A 151 -11.57 -3.50 18.43
CA ILE A 151 -11.95 -4.21 19.66
C ILE A 151 -13.32 -4.83 19.46
#